data_0b1b1586ef4e2859be9d465cd4e61cf5
#
_entry.id   0b1b1586ef4e2859be9d465cd4e61cf5
#
_cell.length_a   1.000
_cell.length_b   1.000
_cell.length_c   1.000
_cell.angle_alpha   90.00
_cell.angle_beta   90.00
_cell.angle_gamma   90.00
#
_symmetry.space_group_name_H-M   'P 1'
#
loop_
_entity.id
_entity.type
_entity.pdbx_description
1 polymer ?
#
loop_
_entity_poly.entity_id
_entity_poly.type
_entity_poly.pdbx_seq_one_letter_code
_entity_poly.pdbx_strand_id
1 'polypeptide(L)'
;MKNIGVRIRGIYATALTKYLVDKGYRICHVSGKIASRLKIPQDQSSPDVDVKHNFDRQGISVVGAEESLSRLIDDLRGDFIDIVTIPSRVELYGLYKGKNFRGKVDLGGVYGFMEDEGGGEVELLVQVAEIKNVPLLSRNITFSGDYVILIPQGGIKISKNIKDRRDRTHLFELGRKLSVPNNYGVLWRTASMTAPDDLLRQEVEKLSGELKDLFERYKGSSVGMLRPGKRHVSIIFGSDTKKKLDFIRNNLIPTSTNHHKLKSGGKDIALALAVYEEILRKHHIVDDFEGMIRGLLGPKERNLIRIEHVKLDGRVINLGEARIAYFSHPDMTLERKVYGNGVYDGLDVQKDNGDKIVTEVQEKSWYIVHKYYSPQGRYKGSYYNICTPVEFYPTKIRYIDLEIDVVKTDRVKIIDREALGQRVADKLISERLAEKAVAKAEELAEELS
;
A
#
# COMPACT_ATOMS: atom_id res chain seq x y z
N MET A 1 -8.45 -2.18 28.09
CA MET A 1 -8.19 -2.36 26.63
C MET A 1 -6.71 -2.58 26.43
N LYS A 2 -6.30 -3.57 25.63
CA LYS A 2 -4.88 -3.85 25.35
C LYS A 2 -4.27 -2.64 24.64
N ASN A 3 -3.18 -2.11 25.16
CA ASN A 3 -2.47 -0.96 24.58
C ASN A 3 -1.68 -1.45 23.36
N ILE A 4 -2.27 -1.32 22.16
CA ILE A 4 -1.70 -1.84 20.91
C ILE A 4 -0.40 -1.11 20.58
N GLY A 5 0.69 -1.89 20.46
CA GLY A 5 2.01 -1.41 20.06
C GLY A 5 2.16 -1.33 18.54
N VAL A 6 2.51 -0.16 18.02
CA VAL A 6 2.65 0.05 16.57
C VAL A 6 4.05 0.52 16.22
N ARG A 7 4.71 -0.14 15.26
CA ARG A 7 5.95 0.32 14.65
C ARG A 7 5.68 0.96 13.30
N ILE A 8 6.13 2.20 13.08
CA ILE A 8 5.83 2.96 11.87
C ILE A 8 7.13 3.33 11.15
N ARG A 9 7.18 3.11 9.83
CA ARG A 9 8.30 3.43 8.95
C ARG A 9 7.83 4.05 7.64
N GLY A 10 8.69 4.86 7.03
CA GLY A 10 8.44 5.42 5.69
C GLY A 10 8.03 6.88 5.69
N ILE A 11 7.52 7.34 4.54
CA ILE A 11 7.27 8.76 4.30
C ILE A 11 6.15 9.36 5.17
N TYR A 12 5.21 8.54 5.61
CA TYR A 12 4.08 8.93 6.48
C TYR A 12 4.40 8.86 7.98
N ALA A 13 5.61 8.41 8.36
CA ALA A 13 5.91 8.03 9.74
C ALA A 13 5.68 9.16 10.76
N THR A 14 6.06 10.40 10.46
CA THR A 14 5.89 11.53 11.41
C THR A 14 4.42 11.82 11.67
N ALA A 15 3.61 11.96 10.61
CA ALA A 15 2.18 12.25 10.71
C ALA A 15 1.41 11.11 11.38
N LEU A 16 1.64 9.87 10.94
CA LEU A 16 0.97 8.71 11.52
C LEU A 16 1.38 8.44 12.96
N THR A 17 2.63 8.70 13.35
CA THR A 17 3.05 8.58 14.75
C THR A 17 2.26 9.57 15.61
N LYS A 18 2.16 10.84 15.20
CA LYS A 18 1.36 11.84 15.94
C LYS A 18 -0.10 11.40 16.04
N TYR A 19 -0.70 11.03 14.92
CA TYR A 19 -2.08 10.58 14.86
C TYR A 19 -2.37 9.40 15.81
N LEU A 20 -1.50 8.37 15.78
CA LEU A 20 -1.69 7.18 16.61
C LEU A 20 -1.41 7.43 18.10
N VAL A 21 -0.45 8.30 18.43
CA VAL A 21 -0.25 8.75 19.82
C VAL A 21 -1.51 9.44 20.35
N ASP A 22 -2.12 10.33 19.57
CA ASP A 22 -3.35 11.03 19.94
C ASP A 22 -4.54 10.07 20.12
N LYS A 23 -4.53 8.93 19.41
CA LYS A 23 -5.52 7.84 19.55
C LYS A 23 -5.19 6.86 20.69
N GLY A 24 -4.09 7.07 21.42
CA GLY A 24 -3.71 6.24 22.58
C GLY A 24 -2.96 4.95 22.21
N TYR A 25 -2.40 4.85 21.03
CA TYR A 25 -1.53 3.72 20.66
C TYR A 25 -0.12 3.87 21.24
N ARG A 26 0.47 2.75 21.61
CA ARG A 26 1.87 2.66 22.03
C ARG A 26 2.77 2.61 20.79
N ILE A 27 3.82 3.42 20.73
CA ILE A 27 4.71 3.48 19.57
C ILE A 27 6.01 2.74 19.86
N CYS A 28 6.23 1.63 19.15
CA CYS A 28 7.43 0.80 19.28
C CYS A 28 8.52 1.22 18.31
N HIS A 29 9.77 1.13 18.74
CA HIS A 29 10.97 1.39 17.91
C HIS A 29 10.92 2.72 17.14
N VAL A 30 10.35 3.76 17.73
CA VAL A 30 10.31 5.10 17.12
C VAL A 30 11.72 5.63 16.84
N SER A 31 11.91 6.37 15.74
CA SER A 31 13.21 7.01 15.48
C SER A 31 13.48 8.14 16.49
N GLY A 32 14.75 8.35 16.89
CA GLY A 32 15.12 9.39 17.83
C GLY A 32 14.62 10.78 17.45
N LYS A 33 14.63 11.11 16.13
CA LYS A 33 14.10 12.39 15.63
C LYS A 33 12.59 12.56 15.87
N ILE A 34 11.80 11.51 15.66
CA ILE A 34 10.33 11.55 15.89
C ILE A 34 10.05 11.53 17.40
N ALA A 35 10.75 10.70 18.17
CA ALA A 35 10.60 10.63 19.62
C ALA A 35 10.85 12.00 20.28
N SER A 36 11.93 12.69 19.87
CA SER A 36 12.25 14.03 20.36
C SER A 36 11.18 15.06 20.00
N ARG A 37 10.66 15.05 18.75
CA ARG A 37 9.61 15.99 18.32
C ARG A 37 8.29 15.81 19.08
N LEU A 38 7.92 14.57 19.34
CA LEU A 38 6.66 14.22 20.02
C LEU A 38 6.82 14.13 21.55
N LYS A 39 8.05 14.21 22.07
CA LYS A 39 8.38 14.02 23.50
C LYS A 39 7.85 12.69 24.05
N ILE A 40 7.95 11.63 23.25
CA ILE A 40 7.54 10.27 23.63
C ILE A 40 8.76 9.38 23.92
N PRO A 41 8.63 8.37 24.80
CA PRO A 41 9.72 7.44 25.10
C PRO A 41 10.08 6.58 23.89
N GLN A 42 11.33 6.11 23.86
CA GLN A 42 11.78 5.09 22.91
C GLN A 42 11.47 3.70 23.47
N ASP A 43 10.32 3.16 23.08
CA ASP A 43 9.92 1.79 23.43
C ASP A 43 10.57 0.79 22.48
N GLN A 44 11.31 -0.18 23.00
CA GLN A 44 11.98 -1.25 22.24
C GLN A 44 11.21 -2.58 22.26
N SER A 45 10.01 -2.60 22.86
CA SER A 45 9.16 -3.81 22.88
C SER A 45 8.69 -4.23 21.48
N SER A 46 8.31 -5.48 21.33
CA SER A 46 7.76 -6.02 20.08
C SER A 46 6.45 -5.30 19.71
N PRO A 47 6.30 -4.87 18.46
CA PRO A 47 5.05 -4.28 17.99
C PRO A 47 3.99 -5.35 17.71
N ASP A 48 2.72 -5.04 18.02
CA ASP A 48 1.56 -5.83 17.60
C ASP A 48 1.26 -5.61 16.11
N VAL A 49 1.53 -4.39 15.62
CA VAL A 49 1.31 -3.98 14.22
C VAL A 49 2.54 -3.28 13.65
N ASP A 50 2.91 -3.68 12.44
CA ASP A 50 3.92 -3.03 11.62
C ASP A 50 3.29 -2.22 10.51
N VAL A 51 3.70 -0.95 10.35
CA VAL A 51 3.25 -0.01 9.34
C VAL A 51 4.43 0.49 8.51
N LYS A 52 4.35 0.33 7.19
CA LYS A 52 5.33 0.87 6.23
C LYS A 52 4.59 1.57 5.09
N HIS A 53 5.25 2.48 4.36
CA HIS A 53 4.69 2.94 3.09
C HIS A 53 4.67 1.82 2.04
N ASN A 54 3.68 1.82 1.15
CA ASN A 54 3.58 0.90 0.02
C ASN A 54 4.76 1.07 -0.94
N PHE A 55 4.96 0.09 -1.82
CA PHE A 55 6.03 0.13 -2.82
C PHE A 55 5.96 1.39 -3.70
N ASP A 56 4.76 1.75 -4.15
CA ASP A 56 4.47 2.96 -4.94
C ASP A 56 4.41 4.26 -4.11
N ARG A 57 4.54 4.17 -2.77
CA ARG A 57 4.42 5.25 -1.79
C ARG A 57 3.06 5.96 -1.77
N GLN A 58 2.04 5.36 -2.38
CA GLN A 58 0.69 5.94 -2.44
C GLN A 58 -0.21 5.54 -1.26
N GLY A 59 0.39 5.05 -0.19
CA GLY A 59 -0.29 4.61 1.01
C GLY A 59 0.63 3.78 1.90
N ILE A 60 0.03 2.91 2.70
CA ILE A 60 0.74 2.09 3.69
C ILE A 60 0.38 0.60 3.58
N SER A 61 1.34 -0.23 3.91
CA SER A 61 1.20 -1.66 4.17
C SER A 61 1.17 -1.87 5.67
N VAL A 62 0.17 -2.56 6.16
CA VAL A 62 -0.06 -2.83 7.58
C VAL A 62 -0.05 -4.34 7.81
N VAL A 63 0.74 -4.79 8.79
CA VAL A 63 0.92 -6.22 9.10
C VAL A 63 0.77 -6.43 10.59
N GLY A 64 -0.04 -7.38 11.01
CA GLY A 64 -0.25 -7.67 12.42
C GLY A 64 -1.21 -8.82 12.67
N ALA A 65 -1.57 -9.01 13.96
CA ALA A 65 -2.65 -9.90 14.35
C ALA A 65 -4.02 -9.27 14.01
N GLU A 66 -5.01 -10.11 13.72
CA GLU A 66 -6.33 -9.70 13.22
C GLU A 66 -6.99 -8.61 14.10
N GLU A 67 -7.05 -8.82 15.41
CA GLU A 67 -7.70 -7.90 16.34
C GLU A 67 -7.04 -6.50 16.35
N SER A 68 -5.71 -6.46 16.45
CA SER A 68 -4.94 -5.20 16.48
C SER A 68 -5.02 -4.46 15.15
N LEU A 69 -5.06 -5.22 14.04
CA LEU A 69 -5.13 -4.72 12.69
C LEU A 69 -6.49 -4.11 12.38
N SER A 70 -7.57 -4.82 12.72
CA SER A 70 -8.94 -4.35 12.53
C SER A 70 -9.18 -3.03 13.25
N ARG A 71 -8.78 -2.92 14.52
CA ARG A 71 -8.93 -1.68 15.29
C ARG A 71 -8.17 -0.51 14.64
N LEU A 72 -6.91 -0.72 14.20
CA LEU A 72 -6.15 0.31 13.52
C LEU A 72 -6.82 0.77 12.22
N ILE A 73 -7.35 -0.18 11.43
CA ILE A 73 -8.04 0.12 10.18
C ILE A 73 -9.33 0.89 10.44
N ASP A 74 -10.10 0.51 11.46
CA ASP A 74 -11.34 1.19 11.81
C ASP A 74 -11.10 2.63 12.26
N ASP A 75 -10.07 2.88 13.07
CA ASP A 75 -9.65 4.24 13.44
C ASP A 75 -9.26 5.06 12.22
N LEU A 76 -8.49 4.47 11.27
CA LEU A 76 -8.10 5.16 10.04
C LEU A 76 -9.32 5.46 9.15
N ARG A 77 -10.25 4.50 8.98
CA ARG A 77 -11.49 4.70 8.19
C ARG A 77 -12.40 5.76 8.79
N GLY A 78 -12.48 5.82 10.11
CA GLY A 78 -13.28 6.83 10.80
C GLY A 78 -12.78 8.25 10.54
N ASP A 79 -11.47 8.43 10.44
CA ASP A 79 -10.88 9.76 10.35
C ASP A 79 -10.44 10.19 8.93
N PHE A 80 -10.11 9.25 8.05
CA PHE A 80 -9.65 9.52 6.69
C PHE A 80 -10.68 9.04 5.67
N ILE A 81 -11.21 9.99 4.86
CA ILE A 81 -12.36 9.69 4.01
C ILE A 81 -12.01 8.87 2.78
N ASP A 82 -10.91 9.21 2.09
CA ASP A 82 -10.53 8.64 0.79
C ASP A 82 -9.42 7.59 0.91
N ILE A 83 -9.57 6.67 1.87
CA ILE A 83 -8.72 5.49 1.98
C ILE A 83 -9.40 4.26 1.41
N VAL A 84 -8.60 3.42 0.75
CA VAL A 84 -9.00 2.11 0.25
C VAL A 84 -8.21 1.04 0.96
N THR A 85 -8.88 0.05 1.55
CA THR A 85 -8.26 -1.02 2.34
C THR A 85 -8.37 -2.34 1.61
N ILE A 86 -7.23 -2.92 1.27
CA ILE A 86 -7.15 -4.12 0.42
C ILE A 86 -6.49 -5.23 1.23
N PRO A 87 -7.28 -6.17 1.80
CA PRO A 87 -6.72 -7.31 2.49
C PRO A 87 -6.01 -8.23 1.51
N SER A 88 -4.85 -8.72 1.89
CA SER A 88 -4.15 -9.75 1.11
C SER A 88 -4.87 -11.09 1.23
N ARG A 89 -4.91 -11.85 0.14
CA ARG A 89 -5.43 -13.22 0.11
C ARG A 89 -4.47 -14.23 0.72
N VAL A 90 -3.23 -13.85 0.95
CA VAL A 90 -2.19 -14.66 1.62
C VAL A 90 -1.66 -13.92 2.84
N GLU A 91 -1.14 -14.67 3.80
CA GLU A 91 -0.59 -14.12 5.03
C GLU A 91 0.93 -14.03 4.95
N LEU A 92 1.50 -12.91 5.39
CA LEU A 92 2.94 -12.70 5.41
C LEU A 92 3.59 -13.68 6.40
N TYR A 93 4.64 -14.37 5.96
CA TYR A 93 5.29 -15.48 6.64
C TYR A 93 4.42 -16.74 6.82
N GLY A 94 3.23 -16.78 6.26
CA GLY A 94 2.42 -17.98 6.16
C GLY A 94 3.14 -19.06 5.33
N LEU A 95 2.92 -20.31 5.71
CA LEU A 95 3.51 -21.47 5.05
C LEU A 95 2.46 -22.19 4.24
N TYR A 96 2.79 -22.49 3.01
CA TYR A 96 1.88 -23.09 2.04
C TYR A 96 2.52 -24.29 1.35
N LYS A 97 1.71 -25.31 1.09
CA LYS A 97 2.02 -26.26 0.04
C LYS A 97 1.57 -25.65 -1.27
N GLY A 98 2.47 -25.46 -2.20
CA GLY A 98 2.22 -24.88 -3.49
C GLY A 98 2.58 -25.80 -4.65
N LYS A 99 2.01 -25.55 -5.81
CA LYS A 99 2.31 -26.24 -7.06
C LYS A 99 3.06 -25.28 -7.98
N ASN A 100 4.34 -25.53 -8.17
CA ASN A 100 5.22 -24.66 -8.97
C ASN A 100 5.15 -25.02 -10.44
N PHE A 101 5.08 -23.99 -11.27
CA PHE A 101 5.31 -24.07 -12.71
C PHE A 101 6.16 -22.89 -13.16
N ARG A 102 7.44 -23.13 -13.41
CA ARG A 102 8.42 -22.12 -13.87
C ARG A 102 8.43 -20.84 -13.02
N GLY A 103 8.55 -21.00 -11.71
CA GLY A 103 8.61 -19.88 -10.78
C GLY A 103 7.24 -19.29 -10.38
N LYS A 104 6.17 -19.59 -11.11
CA LYS A 104 4.79 -19.27 -10.72
C LYS A 104 4.22 -20.40 -9.86
N VAL A 105 3.84 -20.09 -8.64
CA VAL A 105 3.37 -21.10 -7.67
C VAL A 105 1.90 -20.86 -7.35
N ASP A 106 1.08 -21.87 -7.57
CA ASP A 106 -0.33 -21.90 -7.10
C ASP A 106 -0.35 -22.30 -5.62
N LEU A 107 -1.00 -21.49 -4.80
CA LEU A 107 -1.15 -21.66 -3.35
C LEU A 107 -2.59 -22.10 -2.95
N GLY A 108 -3.37 -22.58 -3.90
CA GLY A 108 -4.78 -22.91 -3.72
C GLY A 108 -5.71 -21.78 -4.19
N GLY A 109 -5.53 -21.35 -5.44
CA GLY A 109 -6.32 -20.30 -6.09
C GLY A 109 -5.72 -18.87 -5.96
N VAL A 110 -4.57 -18.76 -5.31
CA VAL A 110 -3.75 -17.53 -5.31
C VAL A 110 -2.37 -17.86 -5.83
N TYR A 111 -1.86 -17.04 -6.75
CA TYR A 111 -0.53 -17.24 -7.31
C TYR A 111 0.49 -16.34 -6.63
N GLY A 112 1.67 -16.93 -6.34
CA GLY A 112 2.87 -16.21 -5.94
C GLY A 112 4.04 -16.49 -6.90
N PHE A 113 5.13 -15.75 -6.76
CA PHE A 113 6.33 -15.94 -7.56
C PHE A 113 7.54 -16.25 -6.70
N MET A 114 8.42 -17.09 -7.24
CA MET A 114 9.75 -17.37 -6.70
C MET A 114 10.81 -16.92 -7.71
N GLU A 115 11.95 -16.43 -7.21
CA GLU A 115 13.09 -16.07 -8.07
C GLU A 115 13.76 -17.32 -8.68
N ASP A 116 13.64 -18.48 -8.01
CA ASP A 116 14.21 -19.74 -8.47
C ASP A 116 13.17 -20.49 -9.34
N GLU A 117 13.40 -20.51 -10.64
CA GLU A 117 12.45 -21.04 -11.65
C GLU A 117 12.24 -22.54 -11.59
N GLY A 118 13.05 -23.34 -10.92
CA GLY A 118 13.00 -24.80 -10.81
C GLY A 118 12.18 -25.51 -11.90
N GLY A 119 12.76 -26.43 -12.64
CA GLY A 119 12.10 -27.03 -13.81
C GLY A 119 10.91 -27.95 -13.45
N GLY A 120 9.83 -27.85 -14.24
CA GLY A 120 8.69 -28.74 -14.20
C GLY A 120 7.60 -28.40 -13.18
N GLU A 121 6.53 -29.22 -13.19
CA GLU A 121 5.41 -29.12 -12.25
C GLU A 121 5.76 -29.91 -10.98
N VAL A 122 6.08 -29.20 -9.87
CA VAL A 122 6.52 -29.81 -8.61
C VAL A 122 5.76 -29.21 -7.46
N GLU A 123 5.25 -30.06 -6.59
CA GLU A 123 4.74 -29.64 -5.27
C GLU A 123 5.90 -29.28 -4.34
N LEU A 124 5.78 -28.15 -3.66
CA LEU A 124 6.83 -27.68 -2.76
C LEU A 124 6.26 -26.88 -1.59
N LEU A 125 7.02 -26.88 -0.51
CA LEU A 125 6.73 -26.07 0.67
C LEU A 125 7.35 -24.69 0.49
N VAL A 126 6.53 -23.64 0.65
CA VAL A 126 6.96 -22.25 0.49
C VAL A 126 6.46 -21.38 1.63
N GLN A 127 7.20 -20.31 1.89
CA GLN A 127 6.83 -19.24 2.79
C GLN A 127 6.58 -17.95 1.99
N VAL A 128 5.53 -17.22 2.34
CA VAL A 128 5.32 -15.86 1.81
C VAL A 128 6.36 -14.94 2.44
N ALA A 129 7.37 -14.56 1.68
CA ALA A 129 8.49 -13.73 2.14
C ALA A 129 8.16 -12.24 2.11
N GLU A 130 7.42 -11.80 1.10
CA GLU A 130 7.01 -10.41 0.90
C GLU A 130 5.66 -10.38 0.18
N ILE A 131 4.83 -9.38 0.51
CA ILE A 131 3.58 -9.12 -0.20
C ILE A 131 3.71 -7.77 -0.92
N LYS A 132 3.73 -7.84 -2.23
CA LYS A 132 3.63 -6.72 -3.19
C LYS A 132 2.33 -6.88 -3.97
N ASN A 133 2.29 -6.40 -5.22
CA ASN A 133 1.16 -6.66 -6.12
C ASN A 133 0.93 -8.17 -6.32
N VAL A 134 2.01 -8.95 -6.28
CA VAL A 134 2.01 -10.41 -6.27
C VAL A 134 2.88 -10.88 -5.10
N PRO A 135 2.47 -11.91 -4.33
CA PRO A 135 3.27 -12.47 -3.27
C PRO A 135 4.60 -13.03 -3.79
N LEU A 136 5.70 -12.65 -3.14
CA LEU A 136 7.00 -13.26 -3.34
C LEU A 136 7.19 -14.41 -2.35
N LEU A 137 7.61 -15.55 -2.87
CA LEU A 137 7.72 -16.79 -2.13
C LEU A 137 9.18 -17.18 -1.96
N SER A 138 9.47 -17.91 -0.88
CA SER A 138 10.79 -18.42 -0.57
C SER A 138 10.72 -19.88 -0.11
N ARG A 139 11.72 -20.68 -0.51
CA ARG A 139 11.98 -22.01 0.06
C ARG A 139 12.74 -21.94 1.40
N ASN A 140 13.33 -20.78 1.72
CA ASN A 140 14.00 -20.52 2.98
C ASN A 140 12.96 -20.28 4.09
N ILE A 141 12.40 -21.37 4.60
CA ILE A 141 11.32 -21.33 5.58
C ILE A 141 11.90 -20.97 6.94
N THR A 142 11.31 -19.97 7.58
CA THR A 142 11.71 -19.50 8.91
C THR A 142 10.54 -19.59 9.88
N PHE A 143 10.83 -19.90 11.16
CA PHE A 143 9.84 -19.90 12.23
C PHE A 143 10.17 -18.78 13.20
N SER A 144 9.33 -17.75 13.23
CA SER A 144 9.55 -16.56 14.04
C SER A 144 8.77 -16.63 15.35
N GLY A 145 9.49 -16.55 16.45
CA GLY A 145 8.98 -16.30 17.80
C GLY A 145 9.23 -14.84 18.24
N ASP A 146 9.01 -14.55 19.50
CA ASP A 146 9.22 -13.23 20.09
C ASP A 146 10.70 -12.94 20.29
N TYR A 147 11.49 -13.92 20.71
CA TYR A 147 12.92 -13.82 21.08
C TYR A 147 13.83 -14.46 20.06
N VAL A 148 13.37 -15.48 19.32
CA VAL A 148 14.18 -16.25 18.39
C VAL A 148 13.50 -16.47 17.06
N ILE A 149 14.29 -16.66 16.01
CA ILE A 149 13.84 -17.14 14.71
C ILE A 149 14.62 -18.42 14.40
N LEU A 150 13.92 -19.51 14.13
CA LEU A 150 14.55 -20.69 13.54
C LEU A 150 14.83 -20.42 12.06
N ILE A 151 16.05 -20.62 11.64
CA ILE A 151 16.54 -20.34 10.29
C ILE A 151 17.06 -21.62 9.62
N PRO A 152 16.81 -21.83 8.31
CA PRO A 152 17.37 -22.96 7.58
C PRO A 152 18.90 -22.86 7.51
N GLN A 153 19.57 -24.00 7.18
CA GLN A 153 21.02 -24.14 7.02
C GLN A 153 21.83 -24.05 8.32
N GLY A 154 21.21 -24.26 9.48
CA GLY A 154 21.90 -24.37 10.76
C GLY A 154 22.58 -23.07 11.25
N GLY A 155 23.37 -23.23 12.32
CA GLY A 155 24.18 -22.15 12.87
C GLY A 155 23.47 -21.26 13.89
N ILE A 156 24.24 -20.38 14.52
CA ILE A 156 23.76 -19.40 15.50
C ILE A 156 24.05 -18.02 14.99
N LYS A 157 22.98 -17.23 14.80
CA LYS A 157 23.07 -15.82 14.43
C LYS A 157 22.49 -14.96 15.54
N ILE A 158 22.99 -13.73 15.65
CA ILE A 158 22.59 -12.78 16.69
C ILE A 158 22.27 -11.45 16.01
N SER A 159 21.15 -10.84 16.38
CA SER A 159 20.71 -9.55 15.85
C SER A 159 21.86 -8.53 15.85
N LYS A 160 22.00 -7.78 14.74
CA LYS A 160 22.99 -6.71 14.63
C LYS A 160 22.72 -5.55 15.61
N ASN A 161 21.52 -5.45 16.17
CA ASN A 161 21.16 -4.44 17.15
C ASN A 161 21.65 -4.77 18.57
N ILE A 162 22.00 -6.02 18.84
CA ILE A 162 22.67 -6.42 20.08
C ILE A 162 24.15 -6.06 19.94
N LYS A 163 24.57 -4.98 20.61
CA LYS A 163 25.94 -4.44 20.48
C LYS A 163 26.87 -4.92 21.58
N ASP A 164 26.32 -5.17 22.77
CA ASP A 164 27.12 -5.59 23.92
C ASP A 164 27.78 -6.96 23.67
N ARG A 165 29.08 -7.05 23.95
CA ARG A 165 29.86 -8.27 23.70
C ARG A 165 29.46 -9.38 24.66
N ARG A 166 29.11 -9.06 25.90
CA ARG A 166 28.73 -10.06 26.92
C ARG A 166 27.40 -10.70 26.53
N ASP A 167 26.40 -9.90 26.16
CA ASP A 167 25.12 -10.43 25.70
C ASP A 167 25.27 -11.31 24.46
N ARG A 168 26.11 -10.92 23.52
CA ARG A 168 26.38 -11.69 22.30
C ARG A 168 27.03 -13.04 22.65
N THR A 169 28.03 -13.04 23.54
CA THR A 169 28.71 -14.26 23.96
C THR A 169 27.75 -15.19 24.71
N HIS A 170 26.95 -14.64 25.64
CA HIS A 170 25.94 -15.38 26.38
C HIS A 170 24.93 -16.07 25.45
N LEU A 171 24.31 -15.31 24.52
CA LEU A 171 23.33 -15.86 23.57
C LEU A 171 23.95 -16.88 22.59
N PHE A 172 25.22 -16.71 22.23
CA PHE A 172 25.94 -17.70 21.44
C PHE A 172 26.12 -19.01 22.17
N GLU A 173 26.60 -18.97 23.45
CA GLU A 173 26.77 -20.16 24.28
C GLU A 173 25.45 -20.83 24.63
N LEU A 174 24.38 -20.05 24.84
CA LEU A 174 23.03 -20.58 25.01
C LEU A 174 22.60 -21.34 23.74
N GLY A 175 22.77 -20.74 22.56
CA GLY A 175 22.41 -21.35 21.29
C GLY A 175 23.16 -22.66 21.00
N ARG A 176 24.43 -22.78 21.41
CA ARG A 176 25.22 -24.02 21.28
C ARG A 176 24.66 -25.20 22.08
N LYS A 177 23.95 -24.94 23.16
CA LYS A 177 23.37 -25.96 24.06
C LYS A 177 21.98 -26.41 23.61
N LEU A 178 21.40 -25.77 22.58
CA LEU A 178 20.07 -26.07 22.09
C LEU A 178 20.11 -27.04 20.91
N SER A 179 19.18 -27.98 20.89
CA SER A 179 18.98 -28.89 19.77
C SER A 179 17.83 -28.44 18.92
N VAL A 180 18.08 -28.12 17.64
CA VAL A 180 17.07 -27.71 16.67
C VAL A 180 17.03 -28.77 15.56
N PRO A 181 15.83 -29.24 15.16
CA PRO A 181 15.67 -30.30 14.16
C PRO A 181 16.00 -29.87 12.74
N ASN A 182 16.13 -30.83 11.84
CA ASN A 182 16.17 -30.63 10.38
C ASN A 182 17.25 -29.67 9.89
N ASN A 183 18.43 -29.65 10.50
CA ASN A 183 19.54 -28.77 10.17
C ASN A 183 19.16 -27.26 10.24
N TYR A 184 18.19 -26.92 11.08
CA TYR A 184 17.88 -25.52 11.41
C TYR A 184 18.85 -25.00 12.47
N GLY A 185 19.05 -23.68 12.44
CA GLY A 185 19.77 -22.92 13.45
C GLY A 185 18.90 -21.88 14.11
N VAL A 186 19.49 -21.06 14.95
CA VAL A 186 18.81 -20.01 15.69
C VAL A 186 19.33 -18.62 15.30
N LEU A 187 18.41 -17.66 15.17
CA LEU A 187 18.72 -16.23 15.09
C LEU A 187 18.10 -15.53 16.29
N TRP A 188 18.92 -15.09 17.23
CA TRP A 188 18.50 -14.34 18.40
C TRP A 188 18.05 -12.92 17.99
N ARG A 189 16.83 -12.55 18.38
CA ARG A 189 16.27 -11.21 18.14
C ARG A 189 16.72 -10.24 19.23
N THR A 190 16.55 -8.94 19.00
CA THR A 190 16.93 -7.91 19.98
C THR A 190 16.21 -8.08 21.32
N ALA A 191 14.96 -8.55 21.32
CA ALA A 191 14.19 -8.81 22.53
C ALA A 191 14.77 -9.91 23.43
N SER A 192 15.64 -10.80 22.92
CA SER A 192 16.29 -11.84 23.73
C SER A 192 17.26 -11.29 24.78
N MET A 193 17.72 -10.04 24.65
CA MET A 193 18.63 -9.43 25.63
C MET A 193 18.06 -9.33 27.05
N THR A 194 16.76 -9.16 27.16
CA THR A 194 16.07 -8.92 28.45
C THR A 194 15.26 -10.12 28.94
N ALA A 195 15.23 -11.20 28.17
CA ALA A 195 14.46 -12.39 28.50
C ALA A 195 15.29 -13.39 29.31
N PRO A 196 14.71 -14.05 30.32
CA PRO A 196 15.36 -15.16 31.05
C PRO A 196 15.68 -16.32 30.12
N ASP A 197 16.80 -17.01 30.39
CA ASP A 197 17.27 -18.18 29.62
C ASP A 197 16.20 -19.27 29.46
N ASP A 198 15.46 -19.56 30.52
CA ASP A 198 14.42 -20.58 30.48
C ASP A 198 13.32 -20.24 29.49
N LEU A 199 12.93 -18.96 29.39
CA LEU A 199 11.95 -18.50 28.43
C LEU A 199 12.50 -18.61 26.99
N LEU A 200 13.77 -18.28 26.78
CA LEU A 200 14.44 -18.45 25.50
C LEU A 200 14.49 -19.93 25.07
N ARG A 201 14.79 -20.86 26.02
CA ARG A 201 14.77 -22.31 25.75
C ARG A 201 13.39 -22.82 25.41
N GLN A 202 12.38 -22.46 26.18
CA GLN A 202 10.98 -22.83 25.94
C GLN A 202 10.50 -22.40 24.57
N GLU A 203 10.87 -21.19 24.12
CA GLU A 203 10.48 -20.73 22.79
C GLU A 203 11.15 -21.54 21.68
N VAL A 204 12.44 -21.86 21.81
CA VAL A 204 13.13 -22.72 20.83
C VAL A 204 12.52 -24.13 20.79
N GLU A 205 12.20 -24.72 21.92
CA GLU A 205 11.53 -26.04 22.00
C GLU A 205 10.15 -26.01 21.33
N LYS A 206 9.35 -25.01 21.64
CA LYS A 206 8.03 -24.81 21.02
C LYS A 206 8.13 -24.69 19.48
N LEU A 207 9.00 -23.81 18.99
CA LEU A 207 9.17 -23.62 17.54
C LEU A 207 9.77 -24.86 16.87
N SER A 208 10.62 -25.62 17.57
CA SER A 208 11.15 -26.89 17.08
C SER A 208 10.06 -27.97 16.96
N GLY A 209 9.12 -28.00 17.89
CA GLY A 209 7.93 -28.85 17.81
C GLY A 209 7.06 -28.46 16.60
N GLU A 210 6.72 -27.19 16.46
CA GLU A 210 5.94 -26.69 15.32
C GLU A 210 6.61 -27.00 13.97
N LEU A 211 7.93 -26.93 13.90
CA LEU A 211 8.71 -27.26 12.70
C LEU A 211 8.59 -28.75 12.33
N LYS A 212 8.71 -29.67 13.31
CA LYS A 212 8.53 -31.12 13.09
C LYS A 212 7.11 -31.44 12.61
N ASP A 213 6.11 -30.90 13.28
CA ASP A 213 4.70 -31.09 12.95
C ASP A 213 4.37 -30.57 11.53
N LEU A 214 4.98 -29.47 11.10
CA LEU A 214 4.80 -28.97 9.75
C LEU A 214 5.29 -29.95 8.69
N PHE A 215 6.50 -30.51 8.85
CA PHE A 215 7.05 -31.43 7.87
C PHE A 215 6.27 -32.75 7.81
N GLU A 216 5.71 -33.21 8.92
CA GLU A 216 4.82 -34.37 8.90
C GLU A 216 3.50 -34.08 8.18
N ARG A 217 2.87 -32.95 8.48
CA ARG A 217 1.61 -32.53 7.79
C ARG A 217 1.82 -32.29 6.30
N TYR A 218 2.97 -31.73 5.90
CA TYR A 218 3.25 -31.45 4.49
C TYR A 218 3.13 -32.70 3.61
N LYS A 219 3.55 -33.89 4.10
CA LYS A 219 3.54 -35.14 3.31
C LYS A 219 2.16 -35.56 2.86
N GLY A 220 1.12 -35.32 3.67
CA GLY A 220 -0.25 -35.76 3.40
C GLY A 220 -1.23 -34.64 3.02
N SER A 221 -0.80 -33.39 2.96
CA SER A 221 -1.68 -32.25 2.70
C SER A 221 -1.92 -32.01 1.21
N SER A 222 -3.07 -31.38 0.89
CA SER A 222 -3.35 -30.77 -0.39
C SER A 222 -2.66 -29.41 -0.55
N VAL A 223 -2.66 -28.85 -1.77
CA VAL A 223 -2.22 -27.47 -2.04
C VAL A 223 -3.05 -26.50 -1.21
N GLY A 224 -2.37 -25.56 -0.53
CA GLY A 224 -3.01 -24.59 0.35
C GLY A 224 -2.18 -24.22 1.57
N MET A 225 -2.79 -23.50 2.51
CA MET A 225 -2.15 -23.03 3.74
C MET A 225 -1.91 -24.18 4.73
N LEU A 226 -0.70 -24.33 5.20
CA LEU A 226 -0.29 -25.29 6.23
C LEU A 226 -0.11 -24.66 7.62
N ARG A 227 0.36 -23.41 7.64
CA ARG A 227 0.54 -22.64 8.87
C ARG A 227 0.18 -21.18 8.59
N PRO A 228 -0.69 -20.56 9.42
CA PRO A 228 -0.99 -19.15 9.29
C PRO A 228 0.26 -18.29 9.54
N GLY A 229 0.29 -17.13 8.91
CA GLY A 229 1.30 -16.11 9.09
C GLY A 229 0.73 -14.89 9.82
N LYS A 230 1.08 -13.70 9.33
CA LYS A 230 0.52 -12.43 9.79
C LYS A 230 -0.41 -11.87 8.72
N ARG A 231 -1.55 -11.37 9.13
CA ARG A 231 -2.46 -10.66 8.24
C ARG A 231 -1.76 -9.43 7.66
N HIS A 232 -2.01 -9.20 6.39
CA HIS A 232 -1.49 -8.06 5.66
C HIS A 232 -2.63 -7.31 4.99
N VAL A 233 -2.64 -5.99 5.13
CA VAL A 233 -3.58 -5.10 4.46
C VAL A 233 -2.80 -3.97 3.81
N SER A 234 -3.03 -3.75 2.52
CA SER A 234 -2.59 -2.54 1.83
C SER A 234 -3.65 -1.46 1.99
N ILE A 235 -3.25 -0.26 2.39
CA ILE A 235 -4.15 0.89 2.50
C ILE A 235 -3.64 1.96 1.53
N ILE A 236 -4.44 2.28 0.53
CA ILE A 236 -4.15 3.34 -0.43
C ILE A 236 -4.72 4.64 0.10
N PHE A 237 -3.97 5.72 -0.02
CA PHE A 237 -4.37 7.06 0.38
C PHE A 237 -4.70 7.91 -0.84
N GLY A 238 -5.89 8.51 -0.82
CA GLY A 238 -6.25 9.55 -1.76
C GLY A 238 -5.67 10.92 -1.36
N SER A 239 -6.00 11.93 -2.14
CA SER A 239 -5.50 13.30 -1.97
C SER A 239 -5.90 13.92 -0.63
N ASP A 240 -7.16 13.74 -0.19
CA ASP A 240 -7.65 14.36 1.05
C ASP A 240 -7.00 13.75 2.30
N THR A 241 -6.76 12.43 2.29
CA THR A 241 -5.97 11.74 3.34
C THR A 241 -4.55 12.29 3.41
N LYS A 242 -3.87 12.45 2.26
CA LYS A 242 -2.51 13.02 2.22
C LYS A 242 -2.48 14.44 2.78
N LYS A 243 -3.45 15.29 2.41
CA LYS A 243 -3.56 16.67 2.95
C LYS A 243 -3.80 16.66 4.46
N LYS A 244 -4.68 15.78 4.96
CA LYS A 244 -4.92 15.66 6.41
C LYS A 244 -3.66 15.23 7.16
N LEU A 245 -2.89 14.31 6.59
CA LEU A 245 -1.59 13.90 7.13
C LEU A 245 -0.55 15.04 7.06
N ASP A 246 -0.58 15.89 6.02
CA ASP A 246 0.25 17.09 5.95
C ASP A 246 -0.08 18.06 7.07
N PHE A 247 -1.38 18.30 7.33
CA PHE A 247 -1.83 19.14 8.44
C PHE A 247 -1.36 18.60 9.79
N ILE A 248 -1.54 17.29 10.04
CA ILE A 248 -1.08 16.64 11.27
C ILE A 248 0.44 16.78 11.44
N ARG A 249 1.22 16.63 10.36
CA ARG A 249 2.66 16.78 10.37
C ARG A 249 3.06 18.23 10.63
N ASN A 250 2.36 19.19 10.04
CA ASN A 250 2.66 20.63 10.18
C ASN A 250 2.52 21.14 11.61
N ASN A 251 1.66 20.51 12.43
CA ASN A 251 1.56 20.80 13.87
C ASN A 251 2.83 20.43 14.66
N LEU A 252 3.76 19.68 14.06
CA LEU A 252 5.00 19.24 14.70
C LEU A 252 6.26 19.87 14.08
N ILE A 253 6.21 20.11 12.79
CA ILE A 253 7.35 20.59 12.02
C ILE A 253 6.83 21.30 10.76
N PRO A 254 7.39 22.49 10.42
CA PRO A 254 7.03 23.18 9.19
C PRO A 254 7.02 22.21 7.99
N THR A 255 5.90 22.16 7.32
CA THR A 255 5.60 21.18 6.30
C THR A 255 5.18 21.90 5.03
N SER A 256 5.85 21.62 3.93
CA SER A 256 5.50 22.16 2.62
C SER A 256 4.13 21.68 2.18
N THR A 257 3.40 22.53 1.47
CA THR A 257 2.07 22.22 0.92
C THR A 257 2.16 20.97 0.03
N ASN A 258 1.20 20.07 0.18
CA ASN A 258 1.15 18.78 -0.52
C ASN A 258 2.40 17.88 -0.31
N HIS A 259 3.01 17.95 0.89
CA HIS A 259 4.20 17.19 1.29
C HIS A 259 4.10 15.69 0.94
N HIS A 260 3.02 15.01 1.38
CA HIS A 260 2.91 13.57 1.16
C HIS A 260 2.63 13.22 -0.30
N LYS A 261 1.88 14.06 -1.05
CA LYS A 261 1.74 13.95 -2.50
C LYS A 261 3.12 14.05 -3.18
N LEU A 262 3.89 15.08 -2.88
CA LEU A 262 5.23 15.31 -3.44
C LEU A 262 6.20 14.16 -3.07
N LYS A 263 6.19 13.71 -1.82
CA LYS A 263 6.99 12.55 -1.35
C LYS A 263 6.63 11.25 -2.06
N SER A 264 5.38 11.08 -2.48
CA SER A 264 4.94 9.92 -3.25
C SER A 264 5.22 10.02 -4.75
N GLY A 265 5.57 11.21 -5.24
CA GLY A 265 5.84 11.47 -6.66
C GLY A 265 7.17 10.94 -7.20
N GLY A 266 8.10 10.52 -6.33
CA GLY A 266 9.39 9.96 -6.73
C GLY A 266 10.49 10.17 -5.68
N LYS A 267 11.61 9.46 -5.84
CA LYS A 267 12.74 9.57 -4.89
C LYS A 267 13.42 10.94 -4.96
N ASP A 268 13.60 11.45 -6.16
CA ASP A 268 14.34 12.70 -6.39
C ASP A 268 13.53 13.91 -5.88
N ILE A 269 12.24 13.96 -6.17
CA ILE A 269 11.32 14.97 -5.63
C ILE A 269 11.28 14.88 -4.10
N ALA A 270 11.22 13.67 -3.54
CA ALA A 270 11.21 13.45 -2.10
C ALA A 270 12.51 13.93 -1.42
N LEU A 271 13.65 13.79 -2.08
CA LEU A 271 14.95 14.28 -1.60
C LEU A 271 15.01 15.81 -1.69
N ALA A 272 14.66 16.38 -2.84
CA ALA A 272 14.62 17.83 -3.05
C ALA A 272 13.69 18.51 -2.02
N LEU A 273 12.50 17.95 -1.79
CA LEU A 273 11.57 18.44 -0.77
C LEU A 273 12.18 18.39 0.63
N ALA A 274 12.94 17.34 0.97
CA ALA A 274 13.55 17.24 2.29
C ALA A 274 14.61 18.33 2.52
N VAL A 275 15.38 18.68 1.49
CA VAL A 275 16.33 19.80 1.51
C VAL A 275 15.60 21.13 1.61
N TYR A 276 14.56 21.31 0.80
CA TYR A 276 13.76 22.54 0.81
C TYR A 276 13.08 22.80 2.16
N GLU A 277 12.50 21.78 2.79
CA GLU A 277 11.91 21.93 4.12
C GLU A 277 12.94 22.25 5.22
N GLU A 278 14.20 21.86 5.04
CA GLU A 278 15.29 22.29 5.94
C GLU A 278 15.57 23.80 5.78
N ILE A 279 15.54 24.31 4.55
CA ILE A 279 15.69 25.74 4.25
C ILE A 279 14.49 26.52 4.78
N LEU A 280 13.27 26.04 4.52
CA LEU A 280 12.02 26.62 5.00
C LEU A 280 12.02 26.82 6.52
N ARG A 281 12.53 25.83 7.27
CA ARG A 281 12.65 25.92 8.74
C ARG A 281 13.67 26.95 9.23
N LYS A 282 14.75 27.14 8.48
CA LYS A 282 15.84 28.04 8.88
C LYS A 282 15.60 29.49 8.48
N HIS A 283 14.92 29.73 7.39
CA HIS A 283 14.88 31.01 6.72
C HIS A 283 13.52 31.68 6.63
N HIS A 284 12.46 31.05 7.16
CA HIS A 284 11.07 31.56 7.17
C HIS A 284 10.61 32.07 5.79
N ILE A 285 11.00 31.37 4.72
CA ILE A 285 10.58 31.70 3.37
C ILE A 285 9.12 31.31 3.12
N VAL A 286 8.48 31.95 2.14
CA VAL A 286 7.14 31.55 1.69
C VAL A 286 7.24 30.20 0.98
N ASP A 287 6.36 29.26 1.34
CA ASP A 287 6.33 27.93 0.73
C ASP A 287 5.74 27.97 -0.68
N ASP A 288 6.54 27.67 -1.68
CA ASP A 288 6.13 27.48 -3.08
C ASP A 288 6.86 26.30 -3.75
N PHE A 289 7.23 25.29 -2.98
CA PHE A 289 7.94 24.14 -3.55
C PHE A 289 7.16 23.43 -4.65
N GLU A 290 5.86 23.27 -4.47
CA GLU A 290 5.00 22.63 -5.49
C GLU A 290 4.97 23.45 -6.78
N GLY A 291 4.88 24.79 -6.69
CA GLY A 291 4.94 25.68 -7.86
C GLY A 291 6.29 25.56 -8.58
N MET A 292 7.38 25.53 -7.85
CA MET A 292 8.73 25.32 -8.41
C MET A 292 8.83 23.96 -9.14
N ILE A 293 8.40 22.87 -8.51
CA ILE A 293 8.41 21.54 -9.14
C ILE A 293 7.51 21.50 -10.37
N ARG A 294 6.34 22.11 -10.32
CA ARG A 294 5.44 22.20 -11.47
C ARG A 294 6.06 23.02 -12.61
N GLY A 295 6.71 24.10 -12.33
CA GLY A 295 7.39 24.92 -13.34
C GLY A 295 8.56 24.21 -14.02
N LEU A 296 9.36 23.48 -13.24
CA LEU A 296 10.58 22.80 -13.73
C LEU A 296 10.27 21.44 -14.40
N LEU A 297 9.45 20.62 -13.75
CA LEU A 297 9.23 19.22 -14.10
C LEU A 297 7.77 18.90 -14.45
N GLY A 298 6.87 19.86 -14.30
CA GLY A 298 5.45 19.66 -14.49
C GLY A 298 5.04 19.40 -15.95
N PRO A 299 3.79 19.02 -16.13
CA PRO A 299 3.22 18.80 -17.45
C PRO A 299 3.32 20.05 -18.33
N LYS A 300 3.58 19.87 -19.62
CA LYS A 300 3.62 20.92 -20.64
C LYS A 300 2.78 20.51 -21.83
N GLU A 301 2.18 21.48 -22.52
CA GLU A 301 1.44 21.21 -23.76
C GLU A 301 2.27 20.41 -24.76
N ARG A 302 1.61 19.57 -25.53
CA ARG A 302 2.15 18.63 -26.50
C ARG A 302 2.96 17.46 -25.92
N ASN A 303 3.30 17.46 -24.63
CA ASN A 303 3.93 16.32 -24.00
C ASN A 303 2.91 15.17 -23.79
N LEU A 304 3.45 13.98 -23.60
CA LEU A 304 2.67 12.82 -23.20
C LEU A 304 2.60 12.73 -21.67
N ILE A 305 1.43 12.38 -21.16
CA ILE A 305 1.20 12.13 -19.74
C ILE A 305 0.46 10.80 -19.55
N ARG A 306 0.78 10.05 -18.51
CA ARG A 306 0.09 8.80 -18.18
C ARG A 306 -1.13 9.06 -17.31
N ILE A 307 -2.17 8.26 -17.49
CA ILE A 307 -3.36 8.27 -16.66
C ILE A 307 -3.37 6.99 -15.83
N GLU A 308 -3.09 7.11 -14.53
CA GLU A 308 -3.17 6.00 -13.57
C GLU A 308 -4.57 5.95 -12.95
N HIS A 309 -5.39 5.07 -13.48
CA HIS A 309 -6.72 4.73 -13.00
C HIS A 309 -6.60 3.58 -11.99
N VAL A 310 -6.77 3.87 -10.71
CA VAL A 310 -6.59 2.91 -9.61
C VAL A 310 -7.93 2.33 -9.23
N LYS A 311 -8.12 1.03 -9.39
CA LYS A 311 -9.33 0.33 -8.98
C LYS A 311 -9.34 0.07 -7.46
N LEU A 312 -10.51 -0.13 -6.89
CA LEU A 312 -10.71 -0.40 -5.45
C LEU A 312 -10.09 -1.73 -4.98
N ASP A 313 -9.74 -2.63 -5.90
CA ASP A 313 -8.97 -3.85 -5.60
C ASP A 313 -7.45 -3.65 -5.64
N GLY A 314 -6.99 -2.41 -5.86
CA GLY A 314 -5.58 -2.03 -5.88
C GLY A 314 -4.90 -2.18 -7.25
N ARG A 315 -5.58 -2.71 -8.26
CA ARG A 315 -5.02 -2.75 -9.62
C ARG A 315 -4.88 -1.33 -10.15
N VAL A 316 -3.76 -1.06 -10.77
CA VAL A 316 -3.51 0.20 -11.49
C VAL A 316 -3.66 -0.07 -12.99
N ILE A 317 -4.71 0.48 -13.57
CA ILE A 317 -4.94 0.42 -15.01
C ILE A 317 -4.30 1.67 -15.62
N ASN A 318 -3.32 1.45 -16.49
CA ASN A 318 -2.77 2.53 -17.29
C ASN A 318 -3.67 2.71 -18.53
N LEU A 319 -4.43 3.80 -18.56
CA LEU A 319 -5.31 4.11 -19.71
C LEU A 319 -4.55 4.55 -20.97
N GLY A 320 -3.24 4.35 -20.98
CA GLY A 320 -2.34 4.76 -22.05
C GLY A 320 -1.77 6.17 -21.84
N GLU A 321 -0.86 6.52 -22.76
CA GLU A 321 -0.32 7.88 -22.80
C GLU A 321 -1.28 8.78 -23.55
N ALA A 322 -1.56 9.94 -22.96
CA ALA A 322 -2.40 10.97 -23.55
C ALA A 322 -1.55 12.19 -23.90
N ARG A 323 -1.81 12.81 -25.05
CA ARG A 323 -1.19 14.07 -25.40
C ARG A 323 -1.87 15.22 -24.68
N ILE A 324 -1.11 16.08 -24.02
CA ILE A 324 -1.62 17.28 -23.38
C ILE A 324 -1.96 18.29 -24.49
N ALA A 325 -3.25 18.54 -24.70
CA ALA A 325 -3.75 19.53 -25.65
C ALA A 325 -3.77 20.94 -25.06
N TYR A 326 -4.08 21.03 -23.75
CA TYR A 326 -4.10 22.28 -23.00
C TYR A 326 -3.71 22.01 -21.55
N PHE A 327 -2.95 22.92 -20.95
CA PHE A 327 -2.60 22.89 -19.55
C PHE A 327 -2.50 24.30 -18.97
N SER A 328 -3.39 24.60 -18.04
CA SER A 328 -3.33 25.77 -17.17
C SER A 328 -3.83 25.35 -15.80
N HIS A 329 -2.90 25.15 -14.86
CA HIS A 329 -3.23 24.66 -13.53
C HIS A 329 -4.37 25.45 -12.86
N PRO A 330 -5.43 24.82 -12.35
CA PRO A 330 -5.57 23.38 -12.08
C PRO A 330 -6.16 22.54 -13.23
N ASP A 331 -6.38 23.10 -14.43
CA ASP A 331 -7.09 22.46 -15.53
C ASP A 331 -6.14 21.85 -16.56
N MET A 332 -6.54 20.68 -17.10
CA MET A 332 -5.81 19.99 -18.17
C MET A 332 -6.79 19.32 -19.13
N THR A 333 -6.51 19.47 -20.44
CA THR A 333 -7.20 18.74 -21.49
C THR A 333 -6.23 17.79 -22.18
N LEU A 334 -6.63 16.53 -22.28
CA LEU A 334 -5.84 15.44 -22.85
C LEU A 334 -6.52 14.87 -24.07
N GLU A 335 -5.74 14.44 -25.06
CA GLU A 335 -6.23 13.78 -26.25
C GLU A 335 -5.60 12.40 -26.43
N ARG A 336 -6.43 11.41 -26.80
CA ARG A 336 -6.01 10.06 -27.19
C ARG A 336 -6.73 9.62 -28.44
N LYS A 337 -6.09 8.80 -29.27
CA LYS A 337 -6.74 8.07 -30.38
C LYS A 337 -7.12 6.68 -29.91
N VAL A 338 -8.23 6.20 -30.42
CA VAL A 338 -8.74 4.85 -30.17
C VAL A 338 -8.25 3.93 -31.30
N TYR A 339 -7.80 2.75 -30.91
CA TYR A 339 -7.42 1.69 -31.83
C TYR A 339 -8.35 0.50 -31.66
N GLY A 340 -8.85 -0.02 -32.77
CA GLY A 340 -9.80 -1.15 -32.83
C GLY A 340 -11.25 -0.71 -32.70
N ASN A 341 -12.14 -1.67 -32.96
CA ASN A 341 -13.59 -1.50 -32.97
C ASN A 341 -14.22 -2.22 -31.76
N GLY A 342 -15.46 -1.86 -31.41
CA GLY A 342 -16.22 -2.44 -30.29
C GLY A 342 -17.37 -1.54 -29.86
N VAL A 343 -17.67 -1.57 -28.57
CA VAL A 343 -18.67 -0.72 -27.94
C VAL A 343 -18.01 0.01 -26.78
N TYR A 344 -18.34 1.26 -26.52
CA TYR A 344 -17.92 1.96 -25.33
C TYR A 344 -18.79 1.51 -24.16
N ASP A 345 -18.14 0.88 -23.16
CA ASP A 345 -18.82 0.44 -21.95
C ASP A 345 -19.61 1.58 -21.29
N GLY A 346 -20.82 1.27 -20.84
CA GLY A 346 -21.74 2.20 -20.17
C GLY A 346 -22.39 3.25 -21.07
N LEU A 347 -21.80 3.56 -22.24
CA LEU A 347 -22.40 4.48 -23.23
C LEU A 347 -23.28 3.75 -24.24
N ASP A 348 -23.05 2.46 -24.45
CA ASP A 348 -23.73 1.63 -25.46
C ASP A 348 -23.62 2.18 -26.90
N VAL A 349 -22.52 2.89 -27.20
CA VAL A 349 -22.26 3.53 -28.47
C VAL A 349 -21.11 2.83 -29.18
N GLN A 350 -21.22 2.72 -30.53
CA GLN A 350 -20.21 2.11 -31.39
C GLN A 350 -18.85 2.80 -31.23
N LYS A 351 -17.82 2.00 -30.91
CA LYS A 351 -16.41 2.36 -30.88
C LYS A 351 -15.79 2.03 -32.24
N ASP A 352 -15.23 3.03 -32.88
CA ASP A 352 -14.58 2.85 -34.18
C ASP A 352 -13.09 3.14 -34.09
N ASN A 353 -12.32 2.45 -34.93
CA ASN A 353 -10.91 2.74 -35.07
C ASN A 353 -10.68 4.17 -35.59
N GLY A 354 -9.83 4.92 -34.90
CA GLY A 354 -9.57 6.32 -35.19
C GLY A 354 -10.45 7.31 -34.41
N ASP A 355 -11.39 6.83 -33.61
CA ASP A 355 -12.12 7.70 -32.67
C ASP A 355 -11.14 8.50 -31.82
N LYS A 356 -11.59 9.70 -31.40
CA LYS A 356 -10.82 10.58 -30.53
C LYS A 356 -11.48 10.63 -29.15
N ILE A 357 -10.67 10.46 -28.10
CA ILE A 357 -11.08 10.69 -26.71
C ILE A 357 -10.45 12.02 -26.26
N VAL A 358 -11.28 12.95 -25.87
CA VAL A 358 -10.89 14.18 -25.19
C VAL A 358 -11.19 14.00 -23.70
N THR A 359 -10.15 14.06 -22.87
CA THR A 359 -10.28 13.94 -21.42
C THR A 359 -10.08 15.31 -20.80
N GLU A 360 -11.09 15.80 -20.11
CA GLU A 360 -11.01 17.02 -19.31
C GLU A 360 -10.84 16.63 -17.84
N VAL A 361 -9.86 17.23 -17.20
CA VAL A 361 -9.51 16.93 -15.81
C VAL A 361 -9.07 18.18 -15.08
N GLN A 362 -9.55 18.35 -13.86
CA GLN A 362 -9.13 19.40 -12.96
C GLN A 362 -8.48 18.78 -11.72
N GLU A 363 -7.34 19.31 -11.28
CA GLU A 363 -6.70 18.84 -10.05
C GLU A 363 -7.63 19.06 -8.85
N LYS A 364 -7.75 18.05 -7.98
CA LYS A 364 -8.68 18.00 -6.83
C LYS A 364 -10.16 17.80 -7.16
N SER A 365 -10.52 17.67 -8.44
CA SER A 365 -11.88 17.25 -8.81
C SER A 365 -12.20 15.83 -8.37
N TRP A 366 -13.45 15.55 -8.03
CA TRP A 366 -13.98 14.23 -7.69
C TRP A 366 -14.48 13.45 -8.91
N TYR A 367 -14.19 13.92 -10.11
CA TYR A 367 -14.48 13.23 -11.36
C TYR A 367 -13.54 13.64 -12.47
N ILE A 368 -13.46 12.80 -13.49
CA ILE A 368 -12.79 13.04 -14.77
C ILE A 368 -13.81 12.85 -15.88
N VAL A 369 -13.75 13.68 -16.91
CA VAL A 369 -14.64 13.59 -18.07
C VAL A 369 -13.90 13.03 -19.27
N HIS A 370 -14.45 11.99 -19.89
CA HIS A 370 -14.02 11.48 -21.18
C HIS A 370 -15.10 11.75 -22.23
N LYS A 371 -14.81 12.59 -23.22
CA LYS A 371 -15.70 12.90 -24.35
C LYS A 371 -15.24 12.14 -25.58
N TYR A 372 -16.14 11.44 -26.22
CA TYR A 372 -15.86 10.57 -27.36
C TYR A 372 -16.34 11.19 -28.65
N TYR A 373 -15.48 11.18 -29.66
CA TYR A 373 -15.76 11.75 -30.98
C TYR A 373 -15.38 10.76 -32.07
N SER A 374 -16.16 10.70 -33.15
CA SER A 374 -15.79 9.96 -34.37
C SER A 374 -14.53 10.55 -35.00
N PRO A 375 -13.87 9.85 -35.96
CA PRO A 375 -12.76 10.41 -36.72
C PRO A 375 -13.10 11.71 -37.46
N GLN A 376 -14.39 11.92 -37.80
CA GLN A 376 -14.91 13.13 -38.46
C GLN A 376 -15.29 14.23 -37.49
N GLY A 377 -15.09 14.03 -36.16
CA GLY A 377 -15.40 15.02 -35.15
C GLY A 377 -16.85 15.00 -34.62
N ARG A 378 -17.68 14.02 -35.03
CA ARG A 378 -19.04 13.91 -34.51
C ARG A 378 -19.00 13.41 -33.08
N TYR A 379 -19.67 14.10 -32.17
CA TYR A 379 -19.81 13.70 -30.77
C TYR A 379 -20.58 12.39 -30.61
N LYS A 380 -20.09 11.47 -29.78
CA LYS A 380 -20.68 10.14 -29.51
C LYS A 380 -21.23 10.02 -28.09
N GLY A 381 -20.72 10.81 -27.14
CA GLY A 381 -21.15 10.79 -25.74
C GLY A 381 -20.03 11.18 -24.79
N SER A 382 -20.37 11.33 -23.53
CA SER A 382 -19.43 11.62 -22.45
C SER A 382 -19.57 10.64 -21.30
N TYR A 383 -18.44 10.30 -20.69
CA TYR A 383 -18.31 9.44 -19.54
C TYR A 383 -17.64 10.22 -18.40
N TYR A 384 -18.34 10.39 -17.31
CA TYR A 384 -17.88 11.07 -16.10
C TYR A 384 -17.52 10.02 -15.06
N ASN A 385 -16.24 9.73 -14.96
CA ASN A 385 -15.73 8.76 -13.99
C ASN A 385 -15.62 9.40 -12.61
N ILE A 386 -16.47 8.98 -11.66
CA ILE A 386 -16.42 9.45 -10.28
C ILE A 386 -15.24 8.81 -9.58
N CYS A 387 -14.40 9.64 -8.95
CA CYS A 387 -13.15 9.20 -8.37
C CYS A 387 -12.78 10.02 -7.13
N THR A 388 -11.78 9.58 -6.39
CA THR A 388 -11.16 10.43 -5.36
C THR A 388 -10.53 11.66 -5.99
N PRO A 389 -10.32 12.76 -5.23
CA PRO A 389 -9.72 13.97 -5.79
C PRO A 389 -8.46 13.71 -6.59
N VAL A 390 -8.47 14.14 -7.85
CA VAL A 390 -7.40 13.89 -8.82
C VAL A 390 -6.10 14.55 -8.39
N GLU A 391 -5.01 13.83 -8.53
CA GLU A 391 -3.66 14.29 -8.21
C GLU A 391 -2.82 14.44 -9.50
N PHE A 392 -2.20 15.60 -9.68
CA PHE A 392 -1.24 15.84 -10.75
C PHE A 392 0.18 15.62 -10.27
N TYR A 393 0.90 14.79 -11.00
CA TYR A 393 2.34 14.54 -10.85
C TYR A 393 3.09 14.98 -12.13
N PRO A 394 4.41 15.15 -12.10
CA PRO A 394 5.13 15.61 -13.30
C PRO A 394 4.91 14.78 -14.56
N THR A 395 4.72 13.48 -14.46
CA THR A 395 4.61 12.57 -15.62
C THR A 395 3.31 11.77 -15.65
N LYS A 396 2.39 12.03 -14.71
CA LYS A 396 1.14 11.28 -14.60
C LYS A 396 0.06 12.07 -13.88
N ILE A 397 -1.18 11.77 -14.18
CA ILE A 397 -2.32 12.05 -13.32
C ILE A 397 -2.75 10.77 -12.64
N ARG A 398 -3.25 10.85 -11.40
CA ARG A 398 -3.66 9.70 -10.63
C ARG A 398 -4.95 9.98 -9.87
N TYR A 399 -5.81 8.98 -9.80
CA TYR A 399 -7.03 9.00 -9.01
C TYR A 399 -7.42 7.57 -8.65
N ILE A 400 -8.27 7.41 -7.65
CA ILE A 400 -8.89 6.13 -7.31
C ILE A 400 -10.32 6.17 -7.82
N ASP A 401 -10.65 5.25 -8.71
CA ASP A 401 -11.97 5.04 -9.26
C ASP A 401 -12.94 4.54 -8.16
N LEU A 402 -14.12 5.13 -8.09
CA LEU A 402 -15.13 4.79 -7.09
C LEU A 402 -16.27 3.94 -7.65
N GLU A 403 -16.06 3.30 -8.80
CA GLU A 403 -16.97 2.38 -9.51
C GLU A 403 -18.23 3.04 -10.07
N ILE A 404 -18.88 3.96 -9.35
CA ILE A 404 -20.08 4.66 -9.81
C ILE A 404 -19.71 5.73 -10.81
N ASP A 405 -20.49 5.85 -11.90
CA ASP A 405 -20.20 6.78 -12.99
C ASP A 405 -21.48 7.46 -13.51
N VAL A 406 -21.29 8.58 -14.22
CA VAL A 406 -22.37 9.27 -14.94
C VAL A 406 -22.05 9.25 -16.43
N VAL A 407 -23.00 8.83 -17.24
CA VAL A 407 -22.86 8.80 -18.70
C VAL A 407 -23.89 9.71 -19.36
N LYS A 408 -23.48 10.38 -20.42
CA LYS A 408 -24.35 11.25 -21.22
C LYS A 408 -24.22 10.93 -22.71
N THR A 409 -25.33 10.52 -23.28
CA THR A 409 -25.58 10.45 -24.73
C THR A 409 -26.76 11.36 -25.03
N ASP A 410 -27.88 10.84 -25.52
CA ASP A 410 -29.14 11.57 -25.62
C ASP A 410 -29.84 11.80 -24.28
N ARG A 411 -29.45 10.97 -23.30
CA ARG A 411 -29.96 11.02 -21.91
C ARG A 411 -28.79 10.89 -20.94
N VAL A 412 -28.99 11.41 -19.74
CA VAL A 412 -28.05 11.23 -18.61
C VAL A 412 -28.47 10.02 -17.80
N LYS A 413 -27.49 9.19 -17.41
CA LYS A 413 -27.68 8.01 -16.55
C LYS A 413 -26.57 7.89 -15.54
N ILE A 414 -26.91 7.48 -14.32
CA ILE A 414 -25.94 6.99 -13.32
C ILE A 414 -25.85 5.47 -13.46
N ILE A 415 -24.63 4.93 -13.54
CA ILE A 415 -24.37 3.51 -13.71
C ILE A 415 -23.49 2.97 -12.56
N ASP A 416 -23.45 1.65 -12.42
CA ASP A 416 -22.58 0.88 -11.51
C ASP A 416 -22.75 1.18 -10.00
N ARG A 417 -23.91 1.75 -9.59
CA ARG A 417 -24.25 2.00 -8.17
C ARG A 417 -24.15 0.73 -7.31
N GLU A 418 -24.57 -0.42 -7.85
CA GLU A 418 -24.52 -1.71 -7.15
C GLU A 418 -23.08 -2.17 -6.92
N ALA A 419 -22.19 -1.96 -7.90
CA ALA A 419 -20.78 -2.27 -7.77
C ALA A 419 -20.15 -1.49 -6.62
N LEU A 420 -20.45 -0.19 -6.48
CA LEU A 420 -20.00 0.61 -5.34
C LEU A 420 -20.51 0.04 -4.01
N GLY A 421 -21.80 -0.35 -3.93
CA GLY A 421 -22.40 -0.97 -2.75
C GLY A 421 -21.66 -2.26 -2.33
N GLN A 422 -21.28 -3.10 -3.32
CA GLN A 422 -20.49 -4.30 -3.05
C GLN A 422 -19.12 -3.98 -2.45
N ARG A 423 -18.45 -2.89 -2.87
CA ARG A 423 -17.14 -2.48 -2.30
C ARG A 423 -17.23 -2.03 -0.84
N VAL A 424 -18.36 -1.47 -0.44
CA VAL A 424 -18.66 -1.18 0.98
C VAL A 424 -18.86 -2.48 1.75
N ALA A 425 -19.68 -3.41 1.23
CA ALA A 425 -19.91 -4.71 1.84
C ALA A 425 -18.62 -5.52 2.01
N ASP A 426 -17.72 -5.47 1.02
CA ASP A 426 -16.39 -6.07 1.04
C ASP A 426 -15.40 -5.34 1.98
N LYS A 427 -15.84 -4.24 2.61
CA LYS A 427 -15.01 -3.40 3.49
C LYS A 427 -13.76 -2.84 2.81
N LEU A 428 -13.79 -2.60 1.50
CA LEU A 428 -12.69 -1.95 0.79
C LEU A 428 -12.68 -0.44 1.01
N ILE A 429 -13.86 0.16 1.12
CA ILE A 429 -14.07 1.59 1.40
C ILE A 429 -15.07 1.80 2.54
N SER A 430 -15.12 3.00 3.10
CA SER A 430 -16.11 3.38 4.10
C SER A 430 -17.46 3.74 3.47
N GLU A 431 -18.56 3.56 4.19
CA GLU A 431 -19.89 4.07 3.81
C GLU A 431 -19.85 5.56 3.48
N ARG A 432 -19.16 6.35 4.29
CA ARG A 432 -18.99 7.79 4.10
C ARG A 432 -18.33 8.16 2.77
N LEU A 433 -17.36 7.36 2.27
CA LEU A 433 -16.77 7.58 0.95
C LEU A 433 -17.76 7.23 -0.16
N ALA A 434 -18.50 6.14 -0.01
CA ALA A 434 -19.52 5.73 -0.96
C ALA A 434 -20.67 6.76 -1.04
N GLU A 435 -21.17 7.24 0.09
CA GLU A 435 -22.18 8.31 0.14
C GLU A 435 -21.72 9.57 -0.60
N LYS A 436 -20.45 9.96 -0.40
CA LYS A 436 -19.88 11.12 -1.11
C LYS A 436 -19.77 10.89 -2.62
N ALA A 437 -19.43 9.66 -3.05
CA ALA A 437 -19.39 9.31 -4.47
C ALA A 437 -20.80 9.37 -5.10
N VAL A 438 -21.79 8.81 -4.41
CA VAL A 438 -23.20 8.84 -4.86
C VAL A 438 -23.71 10.29 -4.96
N ALA A 439 -23.49 11.10 -3.92
CA ALA A 439 -23.91 12.51 -3.93
C ALA A 439 -23.26 13.28 -5.10
N LYS A 440 -21.98 13.00 -5.41
CA LYS A 440 -21.30 13.64 -6.54
C LYS A 440 -21.85 13.16 -7.89
N ALA A 441 -22.22 11.90 -8.02
CA ALA A 441 -22.85 11.36 -9.23
C ALA A 441 -24.24 11.99 -9.45
N GLU A 442 -25.03 12.16 -8.39
CA GLU A 442 -26.36 12.77 -8.44
C GLU A 442 -26.28 14.27 -8.80
N GLU A 443 -25.37 15.03 -8.15
CA GLU A 443 -25.09 16.43 -8.48
C GLU A 443 -24.76 16.60 -9.97
N LEU A 444 -23.84 15.78 -10.49
CA LEU A 444 -23.46 15.82 -11.91
C LEU A 444 -24.61 15.43 -12.84
N ALA A 445 -25.42 14.43 -12.47
CA ALA A 445 -26.55 14.02 -13.29
C ALA A 445 -27.60 15.12 -13.39
N GLU A 446 -27.84 15.87 -12.33
CA GLU A 446 -28.72 17.04 -12.33
C GLU A 446 -28.18 18.20 -13.20
N GLU A 447 -26.87 18.50 -13.06
CA GLU A 447 -26.22 19.55 -13.86
C GLU A 447 -26.22 19.25 -15.38
N LEU A 448 -26.20 17.99 -15.75
CA LEU A 448 -26.08 17.52 -17.12
C LEU A 448 -27.43 17.28 -17.80
N SER A 449 -28.53 17.18 -17.04
CA SER A 449 -29.87 16.95 -17.54
C SER A 449 -30.49 18.22 -18.15
#